data_555ab6b52cb8bf81f5929ab1f630e77c
#
_entry.id   555ab6b52cb8bf81f5929ab1f630e77c
#
_cell.length_a   1.000
_cell.length_b   1.000
_cell.length_c   1.000
_cell.angle_alpha   90.00
_cell.angle_beta   90.00
_cell.angle_gamma   90.00
#
_symmetry.space_group_name_H-M   'P 1'
#
loop_
_entity.id
_entity.type
_entity.pdbx_description
1 polymer ?
#
loop_
_entity_poly.entity_id
_entity_poly.type
_entity_poly.pdbx_seq_one_letter_code
_entity_poly.pdbx_strand_id
1 'polypeptide(L)'
;MPLEDYIINVFCLIDDLYCKISKENKIRKAGVGPAISDSEIITMLTVGEFLSMSDNSKIHAYFKEHYLHFFPKLEQESYKIFNKQATNLWNVIKIIHGYLLNTIPLDNWLLTDGFPLPICHYARASRSTLFKDKTGFSYCAAKNERYYGFKVLLVTTASGLPVDYVIDSGNTDERELLLRANLPPNSN
;
A
#
# COMPACT_ATOMS: atom_id res chain seq x y z
N MET A 1 5.88 12.97 -20.14
CA MET A 1 4.93 11.92 -20.58
C MET A 1 3.54 12.41 -20.22
N PRO A 2 2.59 12.47 -21.18
CA PRO A 2 1.20 12.76 -20.89
C PRO A 2 0.62 11.80 -19.85
N LEU A 3 -0.36 12.25 -19.06
CA LEU A 3 -0.93 11.41 -18.00
C LEU A 3 -1.67 10.18 -18.57
N GLU A 4 -2.29 10.33 -19.74
CA GLU A 4 -2.95 9.21 -20.42
C GLU A 4 -1.96 8.09 -20.78
N ASP A 5 -0.81 8.43 -21.34
CA ASP A 5 0.25 7.45 -21.63
C ASP A 5 0.75 6.77 -20.34
N TYR A 6 0.83 7.52 -19.23
CA TYR A 6 1.20 6.97 -17.94
C TYR A 6 0.15 5.97 -17.44
N ILE A 7 -1.14 6.32 -17.52
CA ILE A 7 -2.24 5.42 -17.13
C ILE A 7 -2.18 4.12 -17.94
N ILE A 8 -1.99 4.20 -19.27
CA ILE A 8 -1.92 3.05 -20.16
C ILE A 8 -0.72 2.15 -19.79
N ASN A 9 0.46 2.75 -19.61
CA ASN A 9 1.68 2.00 -19.27
C ASN A 9 1.56 1.31 -17.90
N VAL A 10 1.00 2.01 -16.90
CA VAL A 10 0.74 1.43 -15.57
C VAL A 10 -0.26 0.30 -15.66
N PHE A 11 -1.34 0.47 -16.42
CA PHE A 11 -2.34 -0.59 -16.63
C PHE A 11 -1.72 -1.83 -17.26
N CYS A 12 -0.98 -1.69 -18.35
CA CYS A 12 -0.36 -2.83 -19.04
C CYS A 12 0.59 -3.59 -18.10
N LEU A 13 1.44 -2.87 -17.35
CA LEU A 13 2.35 -3.48 -16.39
C LEU A 13 1.61 -4.24 -15.28
N ILE A 14 0.57 -3.62 -14.70
CA ILE A 14 -0.22 -4.23 -13.62
C ILE A 14 -0.99 -5.45 -14.15
N ASP A 15 -1.60 -5.35 -15.32
CA ASP A 15 -2.39 -6.43 -15.90
C ASP A 15 -1.53 -7.66 -16.23
N ASP A 16 -0.36 -7.44 -16.81
CA ASP A 16 0.63 -8.51 -17.08
C ASP A 16 1.04 -9.23 -15.79
N LEU A 17 1.33 -8.47 -14.72
CA LEU A 17 1.70 -9.05 -13.42
C LEU A 17 0.51 -9.74 -12.75
N TYR A 18 -0.67 -9.13 -12.80
CA TYR A 18 -1.90 -9.71 -12.26
C TYR A 18 -2.23 -11.04 -12.95
N CYS A 19 -2.11 -11.10 -14.28
CA CYS A 19 -2.31 -12.32 -15.05
C CYS A 19 -1.33 -13.45 -14.67
N LYS A 20 -0.05 -13.12 -14.39
CA LYS A 20 0.93 -14.09 -13.86
C LYS A 20 0.52 -14.60 -12.48
N ILE A 21 0.25 -13.69 -11.56
CA ILE A 21 -0.13 -14.00 -10.17
C ILE A 21 -1.41 -14.84 -10.12
N SER A 22 -2.40 -14.53 -10.96
CA SER A 22 -3.69 -15.24 -10.98
C SER A 22 -3.58 -16.68 -11.48
N LYS A 23 -2.55 -17.01 -12.28
CA LYS A 23 -2.25 -18.38 -12.70
C LYS A 23 -1.63 -19.20 -11.57
N GLU A 24 -0.81 -18.57 -10.76
CA GLU A 24 -0.07 -19.22 -9.67
C GLU A 24 -0.90 -19.30 -8.38
N ASN A 25 -1.76 -18.32 -8.17
CA ASN A 25 -2.54 -18.16 -6.94
C ASN A 25 -4.01 -17.94 -7.22
N LYS A 26 -4.87 -18.62 -6.48
CA LYS A 26 -6.31 -18.37 -6.54
C LYS A 26 -6.63 -17.06 -5.81
N ILE A 27 -6.67 -15.94 -6.53
CA ILE A 27 -6.92 -14.61 -5.98
C ILE A 27 -8.37 -14.48 -5.48
N ARG A 28 -9.32 -15.04 -6.22
CA ARG A 28 -10.75 -14.90 -5.93
C ARG A 28 -11.40 -16.24 -5.62
N LYS A 29 -12.38 -16.21 -4.71
CA LYS A 29 -13.32 -17.33 -4.53
C LYS A 29 -14.21 -17.44 -5.78
N ALA A 30 -14.76 -18.62 -6.02
CA ALA A 30 -15.74 -18.82 -7.11
C ALA A 30 -16.93 -17.88 -6.95
N GLY A 31 -17.44 -17.33 -8.05
CA GLY A 31 -18.55 -16.40 -8.08
C GLY A 31 -18.54 -15.52 -9.34
N VAL A 32 -19.51 -14.61 -9.43
CA VAL A 32 -19.56 -13.62 -10.51
C VAL A 32 -18.38 -12.66 -10.34
N GLY A 33 -17.60 -12.46 -11.40
CA GLY A 33 -16.50 -11.49 -11.43
C GLY A 33 -17.01 -10.06 -11.20
N PRO A 34 -16.14 -9.15 -10.73
CA PRO A 34 -16.48 -7.75 -10.55
C PRO A 34 -16.71 -7.07 -11.92
N ALA A 35 -17.50 -6.02 -11.94
CA ALA A 35 -17.71 -5.23 -13.14
C ALA A 35 -16.42 -4.54 -13.60
N ILE A 36 -15.70 -3.91 -12.67
CA ILE A 36 -14.37 -3.34 -12.90
C ILE A 36 -13.32 -4.40 -12.56
N SER A 37 -12.36 -4.63 -13.43
CA SER A 37 -11.29 -5.60 -13.20
C SER A 37 -10.37 -5.17 -12.02
N ASP A 38 -9.70 -6.13 -11.42
CA ASP A 38 -8.75 -5.84 -10.34
C ASP A 38 -7.56 -5.03 -10.85
N SER A 39 -7.10 -5.28 -12.10
CA SER A 39 -6.05 -4.51 -12.75
C SER A 39 -6.46 -3.05 -12.94
N GLU A 40 -7.72 -2.77 -13.34
CA GLU A 40 -8.24 -1.40 -13.45
C GLU A 40 -8.26 -0.69 -12.10
N ILE A 41 -8.73 -1.35 -11.04
CA ILE A 41 -8.74 -0.78 -9.67
C ILE A 41 -7.32 -0.47 -9.21
N ILE A 42 -6.38 -1.42 -9.33
CA ILE A 42 -4.99 -1.23 -8.89
C ILE A 42 -4.34 -0.09 -9.68
N THR A 43 -4.61 0.01 -10.99
CA THR A 43 -4.14 1.11 -11.84
C THR A 43 -4.64 2.46 -11.33
N MET A 44 -5.95 2.58 -11.07
CA MET A 44 -6.52 3.82 -10.53
C MET A 44 -5.92 4.19 -9.18
N LEU A 45 -5.71 3.23 -8.29
CA LEU A 45 -5.07 3.47 -7.00
C LEU A 45 -3.62 3.95 -7.18
N THR A 46 -2.83 3.28 -8.01
CA THR A 46 -1.42 3.62 -8.27
C THR A 46 -1.28 5.02 -8.88
N VAL A 47 -2.10 5.33 -9.88
CA VAL A 47 -2.10 6.66 -10.51
C VAL A 47 -2.64 7.73 -9.56
N GLY A 48 -3.64 7.40 -8.75
CA GLY A 48 -4.17 8.30 -7.72
C GLY A 48 -3.10 8.69 -6.68
N GLU A 49 -2.32 7.73 -6.20
CA GLU A 49 -1.19 7.99 -5.30
C GLU A 49 -0.10 8.83 -5.98
N PHE A 50 0.22 8.56 -7.24
CA PHE A 50 1.15 9.39 -8.03
C PHE A 50 0.68 10.84 -8.12
N LEU A 51 -0.63 11.07 -8.23
CA LEU A 51 -1.27 12.39 -8.21
C LEU A 51 -1.48 12.96 -6.79
N SER A 52 -0.89 12.32 -5.78
CA SER A 52 -1.01 12.71 -4.35
C SER A 52 -2.45 12.66 -3.81
N MET A 53 -3.27 11.77 -4.34
CA MET A 53 -4.63 11.51 -3.85
C MET A 53 -4.60 10.37 -2.84
N SER A 54 -4.62 10.66 -1.54
CA SER A 54 -4.59 9.66 -0.46
C SER A 54 -5.96 9.06 -0.11
N ASP A 55 -7.04 9.48 -0.76
CA ASP A 55 -8.42 9.09 -0.45
C ASP A 55 -9.07 8.39 -1.64
N ASN A 56 -9.49 7.16 -1.44
CA ASN A 56 -10.19 6.36 -2.46
C ASN A 56 -11.43 7.05 -3.02
N SER A 57 -12.10 7.93 -2.26
CA SER A 57 -13.26 8.66 -2.76
C SER A 57 -12.87 9.71 -3.79
N LYS A 58 -11.74 10.37 -3.57
CA LYS A 58 -11.18 11.35 -4.53
C LYS A 58 -10.69 10.65 -5.79
N ILE A 59 -10.00 9.52 -5.63
CA ILE A 59 -9.54 8.70 -6.77
C ILE A 59 -10.74 8.26 -7.62
N HIS A 60 -11.76 7.67 -7.01
CA HIS A 60 -12.98 7.25 -7.73
C HIS A 60 -13.65 8.40 -8.47
N ALA A 61 -13.85 9.55 -7.80
CA ALA A 61 -14.47 10.72 -8.39
C ALA A 61 -13.66 11.27 -9.58
N TYR A 62 -12.33 11.38 -9.39
CA TYR A 62 -11.42 11.89 -10.42
C TYR A 62 -11.43 11.03 -11.69
N PHE A 63 -11.30 9.71 -11.56
CA PHE A 63 -11.33 8.81 -12.72
C PHE A 63 -12.71 8.76 -13.38
N LYS A 64 -13.77 8.85 -12.59
CA LYS A 64 -15.13 8.91 -13.11
C LYS A 64 -15.40 10.19 -13.90
N GLU A 65 -14.82 11.32 -13.52
CA GLU A 65 -15.01 12.61 -14.19
C GLU A 65 -14.13 12.76 -15.43
N HIS A 66 -12.86 12.29 -15.38
CA HIS A 66 -11.88 12.62 -16.41
C HIS A 66 -11.50 11.45 -17.32
N TYR A 67 -11.69 10.19 -16.88
CA TYR A 67 -11.15 9.00 -17.56
C TYR A 67 -12.15 7.87 -17.78
N LEU A 68 -13.45 8.19 -17.91
CA LEU A 68 -14.48 7.20 -18.25
C LEU A 68 -14.21 6.48 -19.58
N HIS A 69 -13.54 7.12 -20.53
CA HIS A 69 -13.17 6.51 -21.79
C HIS A 69 -12.17 5.34 -21.64
N PHE A 70 -11.33 5.34 -20.59
CA PHE A 70 -10.48 4.21 -20.22
C PHE A 70 -11.20 3.21 -19.32
N PHE A 71 -12.09 3.68 -18.44
CA PHE A 71 -12.76 2.87 -17.42
C PHE A 71 -14.31 2.99 -17.53
N PRO A 72 -14.91 2.56 -18.65
CA PRO A 72 -16.34 2.84 -18.91
C PRO A 72 -17.28 2.21 -17.88
N LYS A 73 -16.89 1.09 -17.27
CA LYS A 73 -17.69 0.40 -16.25
C LYS A 73 -17.79 1.20 -14.94
N LEU A 74 -16.88 2.17 -14.73
CA LEU A 74 -16.90 3.06 -13.57
C LEU A 74 -18.13 3.96 -13.52
N GLU A 75 -18.78 4.20 -14.67
CA GLU A 75 -20.00 4.99 -14.75
C GLU A 75 -21.12 4.43 -13.88
N GLN A 76 -21.29 3.11 -13.91
CA GLN A 76 -22.37 2.39 -13.22
C GLN A 76 -21.96 1.93 -11.81
N GLU A 77 -20.65 1.92 -11.51
CA GLU A 77 -20.16 1.46 -10.23
C GLU A 77 -20.22 2.53 -9.14
N SER A 78 -20.78 2.13 -8.00
CA SER A 78 -20.81 3.00 -6.83
C SER A 78 -19.45 3.06 -6.13
N TYR A 79 -19.13 4.19 -5.51
CA TYR A 79 -17.94 4.33 -4.66
C TYR A 79 -17.84 3.21 -3.59
N LYS A 80 -18.96 2.77 -3.02
CA LYS A 80 -18.97 1.71 -2.00
C LYS A 80 -18.40 0.39 -2.53
N ILE A 81 -18.75 0.01 -3.76
CA ILE A 81 -18.27 -1.22 -4.41
C ILE A 81 -16.79 -1.07 -4.76
N PHE A 82 -16.42 0.06 -5.38
CA PHE A 82 -15.04 0.43 -5.68
C PHE A 82 -14.15 0.32 -4.42
N ASN A 83 -14.53 1.00 -3.34
CA ASN A 83 -13.76 1.02 -2.10
C ASN A 83 -13.64 -0.37 -1.45
N LYS A 84 -14.70 -1.18 -1.48
CA LYS A 84 -14.66 -2.56 -0.99
C LYS A 84 -13.68 -3.41 -1.81
N GLN A 85 -13.68 -3.27 -3.12
CA GLN A 85 -12.76 -4.00 -4.00
C GLN A 85 -11.32 -3.52 -3.77
N ALA A 86 -11.07 -2.21 -3.76
CA ALA A 86 -9.77 -1.62 -3.47
C ALA A 86 -9.18 -2.13 -2.14
N THR A 87 -10.00 -2.14 -1.08
CA THR A 87 -9.57 -2.63 0.24
C THR A 87 -9.21 -4.12 0.23
N ASN A 88 -9.89 -4.94 -0.58
CA ASN A 88 -9.61 -6.37 -0.66
C ASN A 88 -8.36 -6.70 -1.48
N LEU A 89 -7.85 -5.76 -2.29
CA LEU A 89 -6.71 -5.97 -3.17
C LEU A 89 -5.35 -5.73 -2.52
N TRP A 90 -5.29 -5.32 -1.24
CA TRP A 90 -4.04 -5.00 -0.55
C TRP A 90 -2.99 -6.12 -0.63
N ASN A 91 -3.41 -7.39 -0.52
CA ASN A 91 -2.51 -8.53 -0.60
C ASN A 91 -1.97 -8.74 -2.03
N VAL A 92 -2.82 -8.52 -3.04
CA VAL A 92 -2.42 -8.61 -4.46
C VAL A 92 -1.41 -7.50 -4.78
N ILE A 93 -1.65 -6.28 -4.31
CA ILE A 93 -0.73 -5.14 -4.46
C ILE A 93 0.62 -5.47 -3.82
N LYS A 94 0.63 -6.08 -2.63
CA LYS A 94 1.87 -6.51 -1.96
C LYS A 94 2.63 -7.56 -2.80
N ILE A 95 1.93 -8.51 -3.39
CA ILE A 95 2.55 -9.52 -4.27
C ILE A 95 3.11 -8.87 -5.53
N ILE A 96 2.36 -7.97 -6.19
CA ILE A 96 2.83 -7.19 -7.36
C ILE A 96 4.11 -6.42 -7.00
N HIS A 97 4.13 -5.74 -5.86
CA HIS A 97 5.31 -5.03 -5.38
C HIS A 97 6.52 -5.98 -5.25
N GLY A 98 6.33 -7.17 -4.66
CA GLY A 98 7.39 -8.18 -4.58
C GLY A 98 7.91 -8.63 -5.95
N TYR A 99 7.03 -8.81 -6.94
CA TYR A 99 7.46 -9.12 -8.31
C TYR A 99 8.27 -7.98 -8.94
N LEU A 100 7.86 -6.73 -8.73
CA LEU A 100 8.58 -5.56 -9.23
C LEU A 100 9.98 -5.46 -8.61
N LEU A 101 10.10 -5.67 -7.31
CA LEU A 101 11.40 -5.67 -6.62
C LEU A 101 12.37 -6.72 -7.17
N ASN A 102 11.86 -7.89 -7.58
CA ASN A 102 12.68 -8.94 -8.19
C ASN A 102 13.14 -8.61 -9.60
N THR A 103 12.54 -7.63 -10.27
CA THR A 103 12.90 -7.21 -11.64
C THR A 103 13.82 -6.00 -11.67
N ILE A 104 13.92 -5.26 -10.57
CA ILE A 104 14.74 -4.05 -10.45
C ILE A 104 16.06 -4.42 -9.77
N PRO A 105 17.23 -4.02 -10.31
CA PRO A 105 18.48 -4.19 -9.60
C PRO A 105 18.44 -3.37 -8.30
N LEU A 106 18.54 -4.05 -7.16
CA LEU A 106 18.56 -3.40 -5.86
C LEU A 106 19.99 -2.99 -5.51
N ASP A 107 20.12 -1.87 -4.84
CA ASP A 107 21.40 -1.45 -4.25
C ASP A 107 21.86 -2.44 -3.18
N ASN A 108 23.17 -2.59 -3.03
CA ASN A 108 23.75 -3.44 -1.97
C ASN A 108 23.59 -2.83 -0.56
N TRP A 109 23.19 -1.56 -0.47
CA TRP A 109 22.99 -0.82 0.77
C TRP A 109 21.51 -0.59 1.00
N LEU A 110 21.06 -0.95 2.20
CA LEU A 110 19.71 -0.67 2.66
C LEU A 110 19.74 0.35 3.78
N LEU A 111 18.78 1.25 3.73
CA LEU A 111 18.54 2.26 4.77
C LEU A 111 17.29 1.86 5.54
N THR A 112 17.32 2.01 6.85
CA THR A 112 16.15 1.76 7.68
C THR A 112 15.81 3.01 8.48
N ASP A 113 14.52 3.33 8.54
CA ASP A 113 14.01 4.42 9.36
C ASP A 113 12.74 3.99 10.11
N GLY A 114 12.70 4.34 11.39
CA GLY A 114 11.59 4.05 12.27
C GLY A 114 10.74 5.28 12.55
N PHE A 115 9.44 5.24 12.27
CA PHE A 115 8.54 6.36 12.54
C PHE A 115 7.25 5.95 13.24
N PRO A 116 6.66 6.86 14.04
CA PRO A 116 5.40 6.62 14.72
C PRO A 116 4.22 6.64 13.74
N LEU A 117 3.27 5.72 13.95
CA LEU A 117 1.95 5.71 13.33
C LEU A 117 0.87 5.83 14.43
N PRO A 118 0.55 7.05 14.87
CA PRO A 118 -0.46 7.25 15.90
C PRO A 118 -1.85 6.90 15.40
N ILE A 119 -2.65 6.19 16.21
CA ILE A 119 -4.06 5.87 15.88
C ILE A 119 -5.04 6.89 16.43
N CYS A 120 -4.68 7.57 17.50
CA CYS A 120 -5.48 8.65 18.06
C CYS A 120 -4.62 9.64 18.83
N HIS A 121 -5.19 10.80 19.14
CA HIS A 121 -4.53 11.75 20.01
C HIS A 121 -4.21 11.12 21.36
N TYR A 122 -3.01 11.33 21.89
CA TYR A 122 -2.49 10.70 23.12
C TYR A 122 -3.48 10.81 24.31
N ALA A 123 -4.10 11.96 24.51
CA ALA A 123 -5.08 12.17 25.58
C ALA A 123 -6.35 11.29 25.47
N ARG A 124 -6.61 10.71 24.30
CA ARG A 124 -7.77 9.82 24.05
C ARG A 124 -7.39 8.34 24.10
N ALA A 125 -6.11 8.03 24.22
CA ALA A 125 -5.58 6.65 24.12
C ALA A 125 -6.25 5.69 25.11
N SER A 126 -6.48 6.10 26.36
CA SER A 126 -7.11 5.28 27.40
C SER A 126 -8.57 4.89 27.10
N ARG A 127 -9.25 5.65 26.23
CA ARG A 127 -10.64 5.41 25.80
C ARG A 127 -10.73 4.73 24.43
N SER A 128 -9.60 4.61 23.72
CA SER A 128 -9.57 3.99 22.40
C SER A 128 -9.78 2.49 22.51
N THR A 129 -10.75 1.96 21.78
CA THR A 129 -10.98 0.51 21.62
C THR A 129 -10.35 -0.03 20.35
N LEU A 130 -9.88 0.88 19.46
CA LEU A 130 -9.29 0.52 18.18
C LEU A 130 -7.91 -0.09 18.40
N PHE A 131 -7.72 -1.32 17.95
CA PHE A 131 -6.47 -2.09 18.07
C PHE A 131 -5.91 -2.20 19.50
N LYS A 132 -6.78 -2.20 20.53
CA LYS A 132 -6.42 -2.10 21.94
C LYS A 132 -5.31 -3.08 22.37
N ASP A 133 -5.37 -4.32 21.88
CA ASP A 133 -4.43 -5.39 22.25
C ASP A 133 -3.19 -5.46 21.32
N LYS A 134 -3.11 -4.59 20.32
CA LYS A 134 -2.05 -4.61 19.30
C LYS A 134 -1.23 -3.32 19.24
N THR A 135 -1.57 -2.34 20.05
CA THR A 135 -0.96 -1.02 20.06
C THR A 135 -0.36 -0.70 21.41
N GLY A 136 0.59 0.22 21.44
CA GLY A 136 1.29 0.61 22.66
C GLY A 136 1.52 2.11 22.77
N PHE A 137 1.83 2.52 23.99
CA PHE A 137 2.32 3.87 24.27
C PHE A 137 3.82 3.94 23.98
N SER A 138 4.25 4.99 23.31
CA SER A 138 5.65 5.21 23.02
C SER A 138 5.98 6.70 22.94
N TYR A 139 7.25 6.98 22.70
CA TYR A 139 7.80 8.32 22.60
C TYR A 139 8.63 8.46 21.34
N CYS A 140 8.34 9.50 20.56
CA CYS A 140 9.14 9.87 19.39
C CYS A 140 10.11 10.98 19.76
N ALA A 141 11.39 10.66 19.91
CA ALA A 141 12.43 11.62 20.31
C ALA A 141 12.59 12.77 19.29
N ALA A 142 12.53 12.45 17.99
CA ALA A 142 12.66 13.43 16.92
C ALA A 142 11.56 14.51 16.93
N LYS A 143 10.36 14.15 17.37
CA LYS A 143 9.21 15.07 17.48
C LYS A 143 8.96 15.58 18.92
N ASN A 144 9.73 15.07 19.89
CA ASN A 144 9.53 15.31 21.32
C ASN A 144 8.07 15.06 21.75
N GLU A 145 7.46 13.99 21.24
CA GLU A 145 6.02 13.72 21.40
C GLU A 145 5.75 12.29 21.86
N ARG A 146 4.85 12.16 22.83
CA ARG A 146 4.28 10.86 23.23
C ARG A 146 3.13 10.50 22.31
N TYR A 147 3.08 9.25 21.85
CA TYR A 147 2.00 8.76 21.02
C TYR A 147 1.46 7.40 21.48
N TYR A 148 0.26 7.09 21.04
CA TYR A 148 -0.38 5.79 21.19
C TYR A 148 -0.71 5.25 19.80
N GLY A 149 -0.14 4.11 19.46
CA GLY A 149 -0.32 3.53 18.13
C GLY A 149 0.70 2.45 17.81
N PHE A 150 1.08 2.42 16.55
CA PHE A 150 2.10 1.53 16.01
C PHE A 150 3.41 2.26 15.77
N LYS A 151 4.48 1.49 15.67
CA LYS A 151 5.75 1.90 15.08
C LYS A 151 5.89 1.20 13.74
N VAL A 152 6.33 1.94 12.75
CA VAL A 152 6.66 1.41 11.42
C VAL A 152 8.16 1.47 11.25
N LEU A 153 8.76 0.36 10.88
CA LEU A 153 10.12 0.33 10.36
C LEU A 153 10.02 0.20 8.83
N LEU A 154 10.53 1.17 8.12
CA LEU A 154 10.62 1.17 6.67
C LEU A 154 12.05 0.80 6.25
N VAL A 155 12.16 -0.09 5.28
CA VAL A 155 13.44 -0.46 4.66
C VAL A 155 13.43 0.04 3.22
N THR A 156 14.43 0.82 2.86
CA THR A 156 14.59 1.38 1.49
C THR A 156 15.98 1.10 0.95
N THR A 157 16.12 1.11 -0.37
CA THR A 157 17.44 1.19 -1.00
C THR A 157 18.05 2.58 -0.78
N ALA A 158 19.34 2.75 -1.06
CA ALA A 158 20.00 4.05 -1.03
C ALA A 158 19.40 5.04 -2.04
N SER A 159 18.83 4.54 -3.13
CA SER A 159 18.06 5.32 -4.13
C SER A 159 16.64 5.69 -3.68
N GLY A 160 16.20 5.24 -2.49
CA GLY A 160 14.88 5.56 -1.93
C GLY A 160 13.74 4.62 -2.36
N LEU A 161 14.05 3.50 -3.00
CA LEU A 161 13.03 2.50 -3.35
C LEU A 161 12.62 1.72 -2.10
N PRO A 162 11.32 1.68 -1.70
CA PRO A 162 10.85 0.87 -0.58
C PRO A 162 11.02 -0.63 -0.89
N VAL A 163 11.73 -1.35 -0.02
CA VAL A 163 11.96 -2.79 -0.15
C VAL A 163 10.99 -3.57 0.72
N ASP A 164 10.88 -3.21 1.99
CA ASP A 164 9.97 -3.84 2.94
C ASP A 164 9.56 -2.86 4.04
N TYR A 165 8.52 -3.21 4.77
CA TYR A 165 8.12 -2.50 5.97
C TYR A 165 7.58 -3.46 7.03
N VAL A 166 7.85 -3.14 8.29
CA VAL A 166 7.31 -3.87 9.44
C VAL A 166 6.52 -2.91 10.31
N ILE A 167 5.32 -3.33 10.70
CA ILE A 167 4.45 -2.56 11.60
C ILE A 167 4.21 -3.40 12.85
N ASP A 168 4.44 -2.80 14.01
CA ASP A 168 4.14 -3.42 15.29
C ASP A 168 3.75 -2.37 16.33
N SER A 169 3.45 -2.81 17.55
CA SER A 169 3.12 -1.95 18.67
C SER A 169 4.14 -0.82 18.85
N GLY A 170 3.69 0.38 19.19
CA GLY A 170 4.55 1.56 19.32
C GLY A 170 5.70 1.38 20.32
N ASN A 171 5.57 0.47 21.30
CA ASN A 171 6.60 0.16 22.30
C ASN A 171 7.59 -0.95 21.88
N THR A 172 7.44 -1.53 20.69
CA THR A 172 8.38 -2.54 20.17
C THR A 172 9.74 -1.89 19.86
N ASP A 173 10.83 -2.59 20.19
CA ASP A 173 12.18 -2.13 19.86
C ASP A 173 12.45 -2.20 18.36
N GLU A 174 13.17 -1.21 17.82
CA GLU A 174 13.48 -1.15 16.39
C GLU A 174 14.35 -2.31 15.90
N ARG A 175 15.23 -2.82 16.77
CA ARG A 175 16.05 -4.00 16.46
C ARG A 175 15.18 -5.24 16.26
N GLU A 176 14.12 -5.38 17.06
CA GLU A 176 13.17 -6.49 16.95
C GLU A 176 12.37 -6.37 15.63
N LEU A 177 11.98 -5.15 15.24
CA LEU A 177 11.32 -4.91 13.95
C LEU A 177 12.26 -5.26 12.80
N LEU A 178 13.53 -4.88 12.88
CA LEU A 178 14.52 -5.18 11.84
C LEU A 178 14.71 -6.68 11.63
N LEU A 179 14.71 -7.47 12.70
CA LEU A 179 14.82 -8.93 12.61
C LEU A 179 13.62 -9.60 11.92
N ARG A 180 12.50 -8.90 11.80
CA ARG A 180 11.28 -9.38 11.12
C ARG A 180 11.16 -8.90 9.68
N ALA A 181 12.01 -7.94 9.27
CA ALA A 181 12.01 -7.46 7.90
C ALA A 181 12.56 -8.51 6.93
N ASN A 182 11.92 -8.65 5.77
CA ASN A 182 12.40 -9.50 4.70
C ASN A 182 13.48 -8.77 3.90
N LEU A 183 14.71 -8.94 4.31
CA LEU A 183 15.85 -8.32 3.62
C LEU A 183 16.27 -9.17 2.43
N PRO A 184 16.61 -8.56 1.29
CA PRO A 184 17.19 -9.27 0.15
C PRO A 184 18.48 -9.99 0.57
N PRO A 185 18.77 -11.18 0.02
CA PRO A 185 20.01 -11.87 0.29
C PRO A 185 21.20 -11.01 -0.16
N ASN A 186 22.26 -10.95 0.68
CA ASN A 186 23.49 -10.15 0.47
C ASN A 186 23.32 -8.63 0.60
N SER A 187 22.30 -8.13 1.27
CA SER A 187 22.21 -6.71 1.65
C SER A 187 23.10 -6.41 2.88
N ASN A 188 23.77 -5.28 2.84
CA ASN A 188 24.55 -4.70 3.94
C ASN A 188 23.76 -3.62 4.65
#